data_b915fe46d5116c8614064aedd92d1115
#
_entry.id   b915fe46d5116c8614064aedd92d1115
#
_cell.length_a   1.000
_cell.length_b   1.000
_cell.length_c   1.000
_cell.angle_alpha   90.00
_cell.angle_beta   90.00
_cell.angle_gamma   90.00
#
_symmetry.space_group_name_H-M   'P 1'
#
loop_
_entity.id
_entity.type
_entity.pdbx_description
1 polymer ?
#
loop_
_entity_poly.entity_id
_entity_poly.type
_entity_poly.pdbx_seq_one_letter_code
_entity_poly.pdbx_strand_id
1 'polypeptide(L)'
;GEVCLWGRDRDSLVELESKGKNQRYLPGVDLPMGIQTQSDLIKAVDGADCLVLAVPSNAFREITSQLNQFNGVVVSVTKGIEFSTGLTMSGIVKENMPLAEVVVLSGPTLAEEVCRDMPTAAVSASKCFDAATIVQRIFHRPSFRVYTSKDPIGVELGGALKNVIAIAAGASAGLGFGDNSKAALVTRAIAEIRRLGLACGAKSETFSGLGGLGDLTVTCFSSLSRNYQFGQRIGRGENLKDILATSISAIEGFPTSRSAWNLARKRKVDTPIIDEVYAMLYKGKDLRQALLDLTTRSSKSED
;
A
#
# COMPACT_ATOMS: atom_id res chain seq x y z
N GLY A 1 -11.50 3.67 22.91
CA GLY A 1 -10.18 4.00 23.49
C GLY A 1 -9.80 5.42 23.11
N GLU A 2 -8.84 5.98 23.82
CA GLU A 2 -8.25 7.27 23.47
C GLU A 2 -7.33 7.11 22.26
N VAL A 3 -7.27 8.15 21.42
CA VAL A 3 -6.44 8.16 20.21
C VAL A 3 -5.53 9.38 20.23
N CYS A 4 -4.22 9.16 20.17
CA CYS A 4 -3.23 10.20 19.99
C CYS A 4 -2.69 10.13 18.56
N LEU A 5 -2.82 11.19 17.79
CA LEU A 5 -2.33 11.32 16.42
C LEU A 5 -1.00 12.06 16.43
N TRP A 6 0.05 11.37 16.03
CA TRP A 6 1.35 12.00 15.80
C TRP A 6 1.51 12.48 14.36
N GLY A 7 2.14 13.63 14.20
CA GLY A 7 2.54 14.15 12.90
C GLY A 7 3.76 15.07 12.99
N ARG A 8 4.56 15.14 11.91
CA ARG A 8 5.77 16.01 11.86
C ARG A 8 5.44 17.48 11.68
N ASP A 9 4.32 17.77 11.02
CA ASP A 9 3.90 19.14 10.68
C ASP A 9 2.99 19.67 11.79
N ARG A 10 3.56 20.53 12.63
CA ARG A 10 2.86 21.16 13.75
C ARG A 10 1.66 21.97 13.31
N ASP A 11 1.76 22.71 12.21
CA ASP A 11 0.68 23.57 11.74
C ASP A 11 -0.51 22.74 11.29
N SER A 12 -0.26 21.62 10.61
CA SER A 12 -1.30 20.66 10.26
C SER A 12 -1.97 20.03 11.50
N LEU A 13 -1.22 19.73 12.56
CA LEU A 13 -1.77 19.19 13.80
C LEU A 13 -2.66 20.22 14.51
N VAL A 14 -2.23 21.48 14.60
CA VAL A 14 -3.02 22.60 15.19
C VAL A 14 -4.31 22.84 14.39
N GLU A 15 -4.21 22.80 13.04
CA GLU A 15 -5.39 22.91 12.19
C GLU A 15 -6.37 21.76 12.42
N LEU A 16 -5.89 20.56 12.55
CA LEU A 16 -6.64 19.34 12.82
C LEU A 16 -7.39 19.42 14.16
N GLU A 17 -6.70 19.87 15.21
CA GLU A 17 -7.26 20.03 16.55
C GLU A 17 -8.30 21.16 16.64
N SER A 18 -8.01 22.30 15.99
CA SER A 18 -8.87 23.47 16.03
C SER A 18 -10.11 23.36 15.14
N LYS A 19 -10.00 22.72 13.97
CA LYS A 19 -11.09 22.63 12.98
C LYS A 19 -11.79 21.27 12.96
N GLY A 20 -11.24 20.22 13.59
CA GLY A 20 -11.73 18.86 13.50
C GLY A 20 -11.74 18.30 12.07
N LYS A 21 -10.85 18.77 11.20
CA LYS A 21 -10.84 18.45 9.76
C LYS A 21 -9.42 18.29 9.22
N ASN A 22 -9.24 17.37 8.30
CA ASN A 22 -8.02 17.26 7.52
C ASN A 22 -8.29 17.69 6.07
N GLN A 23 -8.37 18.99 5.83
CA GLN A 23 -8.75 19.53 4.53
C GLN A 23 -7.77 19.17 3.40
N ARG A 24 -6.50 18.95 3.73
CA ARG A 24 -5.45 18.64 2.74
C ARG A 24 -5.57 17.22 2.18
N TYR A 25 -5.83 16.24 3.04
CA TYR A 25 -5.79 14.82 2.66
C TYR A 25 -7.13 14.12 2.70
N LEU A 26 -8.11 14.72 3.40
CA LEU A 26 -9.44 14.15 3.56
C LEU A 26 -10.50 15.28 3.55
N PRO A 27 -10.64 16.01 2.44
CA PRO A 27 -11.56 17.14 2.35
C PRO A 27 -13.01 16.70 2.55
N GLY A 28 -13.76 17.51 3.30
CA GLY A 28 -15.19 17.26 3.52
C GLY A 28 -15.52 16.18 4.54
N VAL A 29 -14.54 15.66 5.28
CA VAL A 29 -14.77 14.70 6.37
C VAL A 29 -14.50 15.37 7.71
N ASP A 30 -15.48 15.27 8.63
CA ASP A 30 -15.33 15.68 10.02
C ASP A 30 -14.66 14.56 10.82
N LEU A 31 -13.61 14.90 11.57
CA LEU A 31 -12.92 13.96 12.43
C LEU A 31 -13.69 13.76 13.74
N PRO A 32 -13.63 12.57 14.34
CA PRO A 32 -14.24 12.33 15.65
C PRO A 32 -13.68 13.29 16.70
N MET A 33 -14.56 13.78 17.59
CA MET A 33 -14.11 14.52 18.75
C MET A 33 -13.28 13.66 19.69
N GLY A 34 -12.28 14.25 20.35
CA GLY A 34 -11.44 13.57 21.34
C GLY A 34 -10.16 12.95 20.76
N ILE A 35 -9.83 13.21 19.49
CA ILE A 35 -8.49 12.89 18.96
C ILE A 35 -7.51 13.91 19.54
N GLN A 36 -6.54 13.41 20.29
CA GLN A 36 -5.41 14.21 20.77
C GLN A 36 -4.34 14.29 19.68
N THR A 37 -3.64 15.42 19.58
CA THR A 37 -2.53 15.57 18.64
C THR A 37 -1.19 15.74 19.37
N GLN A 38 -0.11 15.21 18.81
CA GLN A 38 1.24 15.30 19.38
C GLN A 38 2.28 15.40 18.27
N SER A 39 3.17 16.37 18.38
CA SER A 39 4.29 16.55 17.43
C SER A 39 5.58 15.85 17.87
N ASP A 40 5.70 15.49 19.14
CA ASP A 40 6.81 14.71 19.69
C ASP A 40 6.46 13.21 19.60
N LEU A 41 7.26 12.45 18.86
CA LEU A 41 7.02 11.04 18.62
C LEU A 41 7.05 10.21 19.90
N ILE A 42 8.02 10.48 20.78
CA ILE A 42 8.19 9.68 22.00
C ILE A 42 7.04 9.93 22.96
N LYS A 43 6.60 11.18 23.08
CA LYS A 43 5.43 11.52 23.90
C LYS A 43 4.12 10.94 23.34
N ALA A 44 4.01 10.85 22.01
CA ALA A 44 2.83 10.28 21.37
C ALA A 44 2.67 8.77 21.62
N VAL A 45 3.76 8.06 21.84
CA VAL A 45 3.75 6.60 22.08
C VAL A 45 3.83 6.23 23.56
N ASP A 46 4.06 7.20 24.44
CA ASP A 46 4.12 6.95 25.88
C ASP A 46 2.77 6.47 26.41
N GLY A 47 2.77 5.33 27.09
CA GLY A 47 1.56 4.69 27.60
C GLY A 47 0.62 4.08 26.54
N ALA A 48 1.01 4.02 25.27
CA ALA A 48 0.19 3.43 24.23
C ALA A 48 0.20 1.89 24.28
N ASP A 49 -0.97 1.25 24.24
CA ASP A 49 -1.12 -0.20 24.13
C ASP A 49 -0.91 -0.71 22.69
N CYS A 50 -1.21 0.14 21.71
CA CYS A 50 -1.17 -0.20 20.28
C CYS A 50 -0.72 0.99 19.44
N LEU A 51 0.24 0.76 18.55
CA LEU A 51 0.69 1.76 17.58
C LEU A 51 0.16 1.44 16.19
N VAL A 52 -0.40 2.45 15.50
CA VAL A 52 -0.78 2.34 14.09
C VAL A 52 0.21 3.15 13.24
N LEU A 53 1.02 2.45 12.46
CA LEU A 53 2.01 3.07 11.57
C LEU A 53 1.39 3.30 10.18
N ALA A 54 1.07 4.58 9.90
CA ALA A 54 0.46 5.05 8.65
C ALA A 54 1.33 6.07 7.91
N VAL A 55 2.64 6.03 8.12
CA VAL A 55 3.61 6.93 7.50
C VAL A 55 4.01 6.44 6.10
N PRO A 56 4.48 7.32 5.20
CA PRO A 56 5.00 6.90 3.90
C PRO A 56 6.12 5.87 4.01
N SER A 57 6.18 4.94 3.06
CA SER A 57 7.12 3.80 3.08
C SER A 57 8.60 4.22 3.13
N ASN A 58 8.95 5.37 2.54
CA ASN A 58 10.31 5.91 2.56
C ASN A 58 10.75 6.50 3.91
N ALA A 59 9.81 6.87 4.78
CA ALA A 59 10.08 7.38 6.13
C ALA A 59 9.96 6.29 7.21
N PHE A 60 9.49 5.11 6.83
CA PHE A 60 9.06 4.06 7.77
C PHE A 60 10.20 3.57 8.66
N ARG A 61 11.39 3.30 8.09
CA ARG A 61 12.57 2.84 8.85
C ARG A 61 13.06 3.90 9.84
N GLU A 62 13.17 5.14 9.41
CA GLU A 62 13.62 6.25 10.25
C GLU A 62 12.73 6.42 11.49
N ILE A 63 11.41 6.35 11.30
CA ILE A 63 10.44 6.50 12.40
C ILE A 63 10.48 5.29 13.33
N THR A 64 10.46 4.08 12.80
CA THR A 64 10.46 2.86 13.62
C THR A 64 11.77 2.67 14.40
N SER A 65 12.90 3.16 13.90
CA SER A 65 14.19 3.09 14.60
C SER A 65 14.22 3.89 15.92
N GLN A 66 13.34 4.88 16.07
CA GLN A 66 13.21 5.68 17.29
C GLN A 66 12.31 5.02 18.33
N LEU A 67 11.65 3.91 18.00
CA LEU A 67 10.63 3.24 18.81
C LEU A 67 11.07 1.85 19.32
N ASN A 68 12.36 1.61 19.42
CA ASN A 68 12.96 0.31 19.72
C ASN A 68 12.59 -0.27 21.11
N GLN A 69 12.11 0.56 22.02
CA GLN A 69 11.70 0.15 23.38
C GLN A 69 10.20 -0.20 23.45
N PHE A 70 9.44 0.05 22.41
CA PHE A 70 8.01 -0.27 22.41
C PHE A 70 7.79 -1.78 22.36
N ASN A 71 6.96 -2.29 23.28
CA ASN A 71 6.72 -3.72 23.50
C ASN A 71 5.24 -4.16 23.31
N GLY A 72 4.42 -3.26 22.78
CA GLY A 72 3.00 -3.55 22.50
C GLY A 72 2.74 -4.07 21.08
N VAL A 73 1.50 -3.96 20.65
CA VAL A 73 1.08 -4.32 19.28
C VAL A 73 1.37 -3.17 18.32
N VAL A 74 2.07 -3.46 17.22
CA VAL A 74 2.33 -2.51 16.13
C VAL A 74 1.53 -2.92 14.89
N VAL A 75 0.62 -2.06 14.46
CA VAL A 75 -0.20 -2.25 13.26
C VAL A 75 0.41 -1.46 12.11
N SER A 76 0.92 -2.14 11.11
CA SER A 76 1.35 -1.49 9.87
C SER A 76 0.19 -1.42 8.88
N VAL A 77 -0.20 -0.20 8.46
CA VAL A 77 -1.11 0.05 7.34
C VAL A 77 -0.36 0.62 6.13
N THR A 78 0.95 0.80 6.24
CA THR A 78 1.81 1.32 5.18
C THR A 78 2.05 0.25 4.12
N LYS A 79 1.88 0.62 2.86
CA LYS A 79 2.04 -0.27 1.71
C LYS A 79 3.33 0.08 0.95
N GLY A 80 4.32 -0.80 0.99
CA GLY A 80 5.59 -0.57 0.32
C GLY A 80 6.61 -1.68 0.55
N ILE A 81 7.73 -1.58 -0.15
CA ILE A 81 8.90 -2.47 -0.04
C ILE A 81 10.13 -1.56 0.04
N GLU A 82 10.98 -1.78 1.03
CA GLU A 82 12.22 -1.02 1.15
C GLU A 82 13.20 -1.39 0.04
N PHE A 83 13.73 -0.38 -0.65
CA PHE A 83 14.58 -0.62 -1.81
C PHE A 83 15.93 -1.28 -1.46
N SER A 84 16.58 -0.83 -0.40
CA SER A 84 17.94 -1.26 -0.02
C SER A 84 17.98 -2.72 0.41
N THR A 85 17.03 -3.15 1.23
CA THR A 85 16.97 -4.49 1.82
C THR A 85 16.05 -5.45 1.06
N GLY A 86 14.96 -4.94 0.49
CA GLY A 86 13.84 -5.71 -0.04
C GLY A 86 12.85 -6.14 1.04
N LEU A 87 12.96 -5.60 2.25
CA LEU A 87 12.04 -5.90 3.35
C LEU A 87 10.68 -5.24 3.12
N THR A 88 9.64 -5.93 3.57
CA THR A 88 8.32 -5.35 3.79
C THR A 88 8.31 -4.51 5.07
N MET A 89 7.27 -3.75 5.31
CA MET A 89 7.18 -2.89 6.50
C MET A 89 7.23 -3.70 7.80
N SER A 90 6.57 -4.86 7.84
CA SER A 90 6.66 -5.75 9.01
C SER A 90 8.08 -6.30 9.22
N GLY A 91 8.84 -6.49 8.15
CA GLY A 91 10.26 -6.86 8.24
C GLY A 91 11.09 -5.76 8.89
N ILE A 92 10.83 -4.50 8.54
CA ILE A 92 11.50 -3.33 9.15
C ILE A 92 11.12 -3.20 10.64
N VAL A 93 9.83 -3.39 10.98
CA VAL A 93 9.39 -3.38 12.40
C VAL A 93 10.16 -4.43 13.20
N LYS A 94 10.30 -5.66 12.68
CA LYS A 94 11.03 -6.71 13.38
C LYS A 94 12.51 -6.40 13.60
N GLU A 95 13.15 -5.67 12.69
CA GLU A 95 14.53 -5.22 12.88
C GLU A 95 14.64 -4.10 13.91
N ASN A 96 13.75 -3.10 13.83
CA ASN A 96 13.88 -1.88 14.63
C ASN A 96 13.18 -1.95 15.99
N MET A 97 12.13 -2.77 16.10
CA MET A 97 11.27 -2.88 17.29
C MET A 97 11.13 -4.35 17.70
N PRO A 98 12.22 -5.00 18.15
CA PRO A 98 12.27 -6.45 18.37
C PRO A 98 11.35 -6.94 19.51
N LEU A 99 10.89 -6.04 20.38
CA LEU A 99 9.98 -6.35 21.48
C LEU A 99 8.50 -6.28 21.08
N ALA A 100 8.20 -5.71 19.91
CA ALA A 100 6.83 -5.47 19.47
C ALA A 100 6.25 -6.66 18.69
N GLU A 101 4.95 -6.91 18.87
CA GLU A 101 4.20 -7.83 18.03
C GLU A 101 3.63 -7.10 16.80
N VAL A 102 4.12 -7.44 15.61
CA VAL A 102 3.72 -6.76 14.39
C VAL A 102 2.50 -7.42 13.74
N VAL A 103 1.55 -6.58 13.38
CA VAL A 103 0.33 -6.93 12.62
C VAL A 103 0.25 -6.06 11.38
N VAL A 104 -0.10 -6.66 10.26
CA VAL A 104 -0.37 -5.96 9.01
C VAL A 104 -1.87 -5.82 8.84
N LEU A 105 -2.36 -4.62 8.58
CA LEU A 105 -3.76 -4.37 8.24
C LEU A 105 -3.82 -3.84 6.80
N SER A 106 -4.41 -4.61 5.89
CA SER A 106 -4.48 -4.27 4.46
C SER A 106 -5.74 -4.86 3.81
N GLY A 107 -6.09 -4.37 2.62
CA GLY A 107 -7.27 -4.79 1.88
C GLY A 107 -7.81 -3.66 1.01
N PRO A 108 -8.98 -3.83 0.36
CA PRO A 108 -9.66 -2.82 -0.43
C PRO A 108 -10.23 -1.72 0.47
N THR A 109 -9.37 -0.76 0.86
CA THR A 109 -9.66 0.28 1.86
C THR A 109 -9.34 1.66 1.30
N LEU A 110 -10.12 2.14 0.34
CA LEU A 110 -10.02 3.52 -0.14
C LEU A 110 -10.44 4.48 0.97
N ALA A 111 -9.57 5.41 1.35
CA ALA A 111 -9.74 6.23 2.54
C ALA A 111 -11.04 7.05 2.51
N GLU A 112 -11.41 7.60 1.35
CA GLU A 112 -12.65 8.38 1.20
C GLU A 112 -13.91 7.54 1.43
N GLU A 113 -13.91 6.27 1.01
CA GLU A 113 -15.03 5.36 1.24
C GLU A 113 -15.12 4.92 2.70
N VAL A 114 -13.98 4.56 3.30
CA VAL A 114 -13.90 4.18 4.72
C VAL A 114 -14.40 5.31 5.62
N CYS A 115 -13.98 6.55 5.36
CA CYS A 115 -14.40 7.71 6.16
C CYS A 115 -15.88 8.09 6.00
N ARG A 116 -16.52 7.63 4.93
CA ARG A 116 -17.97 7.78 4.71
C ARG A 116 -18.78 6.58 5.21
N ASP A 117 -18.17 5.73 6.03
CA ASP A 117 -18.78 4.49 6.55
C ASP A 117 -19.33 3.54 5.46
N MET A 118 -18.78 3.59 4.25
CA MET A 118 -19.15 2.64 3.20
C MET A 118 -18.68 1.22 3.55
N PRO A 119 -19.49 0.20 3.27
CA PRO A 119 -19.14 -1.19 3.59
C PRO A 119 -17.78 -1.58 3.02
N THR A 120 -16.84 -1.90 3.90
CA THR A 120 -15.45 -2.17 3.58
C THR A 120 -14.98 -3.44 4.31
N ALA A 121 -14.03 -4.15 3.73
CA ALA A 121 -13.41 -5.30 4.37
C ALA A 121 -11.88 -5.23 4.29
N ALA A 122 -11.21 -5.67 5.36
CA ALA A 122 -9.76 -5.71 5.48
C ALA A 122 -9.27 -7.02 6.09
N VAL A 123 -7.96 -7.25 6.03
CA VAL A 123 -7.28 -8.41 6.63
C VAL A 123 -6.29 -7.92 7.67
N SER A 124 -6.41 -8.42 8.88
CA SER A 124 -5.44 -8.33 9.96
C SER A 124 -4.55 -9.57 9.93
N ALA A 125 -3.27 -9.42 9.59
CA ALA A 125 -2.35 -10.52 9.38
C ALA A 125 -1.13 -10.45 10.31
N SER A 126 -0.86 -11.54 11.04
CA SER A 126 0.34 -11.69 11.88
C SER A 126 0.75 -13.14 11.98
N LYS A 127 2.04 -13.37 12.32
CA LYS A 127 2.49 -14.71 12.76
C LYS A 127 1.95 -15.04 14.17
N CYS A 128 1.76 -14.04 15.02
CA CYS A 128 1.04 -14.15 16.29
C CYS A 128 -0.47 -13.99 16.03
N PHE A 129 -1.21 -15.09 16.15
CA PHE A 129 -2.65 -15.08 15.87
C PHE A 129 -3.44 -14.23 16.87
N ASP A 130 -3.00 -14.20 18.12
CA ASP A 130 -3.63 -13.39 19.18
C ASP A 130 -3.50 -11.90 18.87
N ALA A 131 -2.32 -11.45 18.44
CA ALA A 131 -2.13 -10.07 18.00
C ALA A 131 -3.02 -9.71 16.82
N ALA A 132 -3.14 -10.60 15.81
CA ALA A 132 -4.05 -10.39 14.69
C ALA A 132 -5.52 -10.28 15.14
N THR A 133 -5.92 -11.07 16.14
CA THR A 133 -7.27 -11.05 16.72
C THR A 133 -7.53 -9.79 17.54
N ILE A 134 -6.54 -9.30 18.27
CA ILE A 134 -6.64 -8.00 18.99
C ILE A 134 -6.89 -6.88 17.99
N VAL A 135 -6.09 -6.80 16.92
CA VAL A 135 -6.25 -5.79 15.88
C VAL A 135 -7.59 -5.94 15.15
N GLN A 136 -8.03 -7.17 14.87
CA GLN A 136 -9.37 -7.42 14.35
C GLN A 136 -10.44 -6.76 15.23
N ARG A 137 -10.40 -6.96 16.54
CA ARG A 137 -11.38 -6.40 17.50
C ARG A 137 -11.32 -4.87 17.56
N ILE A 138 -10.12 -4.28 17.53
CA ILE A 138 -9.93 -2.82 17.57
C ILE A 138 -10.56 -2.14 16.34
N PHE A 139 -10.37 -2.72 15.15
CA PHE A 139 -10.79 -2.10 13.90
C PHE A 139 -12.16 -2.56 13.39
N HIS A 140 -12.69 -3.69 13.91
CA HIS A 140 -13.97 -4.22 13.43
C HIS A 140 -15.14 -3.29 13.77
N ARG A 141 -15.95 -2.97 12.76
CA ARG A 141 -17.21 -2.21 12.86
C ARG A 141 -18.22 -2.80 11.87
N PRO A 142 -19.52 -2.50 12.00
CA PRO A 142 -20.53 -2.95 11.03
C PRO A 142 -20.18 -2.58 9.57
N SER A 143 -19.63 -1.37 9.36
CA SER A 143 -19.17 -0.88 8.05
C SER A 143 -17.73 -1.28 7.70
N PHE A 144 -16.94 -1.78 8.66
CA PHE A 144 -15.53 -2.15 8.43
C PHE A 144 -15.24 -3.55 8.95
N ARG A 145 -15.42 -4.55 8.09
CA ARG A 145 -15.25 -5.95 8.46
C ARG A 145 -13.78 -6.38 8.37
N VAL A 146 -13.23 -6.90 9.47
CA VAL A 146 -11.84 -7.36 9.52
C VAL A 146 -11.79 -8.87 9.64
N TYR A 147 -11.01 -9.51 8.75
CA TYR A 147 -10.69 -10.93 8.77
C TYR A 147 -9.27 -11.14 9.27
N THR A 148 -8.95 -12.28 9.86
CA THR A 148 -7.59 -12.61 10.30
C THR A 148 -6.85 -13.49 9.29
N SER A 149 -5.51 -13.36 9.26
CA SER A 149 -4.63 -14.20 8.44
C SER A 149 -3.32 -14.51 9.19
N LYS A 150 -2.73 -15.67 8.91
CA LYS A 150 -1.39 -16.06 9.39
C LYS A 150 -0.27 -15.80 8.36
N ASP A 151 -0.59 -15.06 7.29
CA ASP A 151 0.35 -14.74 6.22
C ASP A 151 0.54 -13.21 6.05
N PRO A 152 1.26 -12.55 6.97
CA PRO A 152 1.54 -11.12 6.85
C PRO A 152 2.35 -10.78 5.60
N ILE A 153 3.26 -11.66 5.15
CA ILE A 153 4.09 -11.43 3.95
C ILE A 153 3.22 -11.32 2.71
N GLY A 154 2.27 -12.26 2.52
CA GLY A 154 1.37 -12.25 1.36
C GLY A 154 0.46 -11.03 1.37
N VAL A 155 -0.08 -10.64 2.53
CA VAL A 155 -0.94 -9.47 2.66
C VAL A 155 -0.18 -8.17 2.37
N GLU A 156 1.07 -8.03 2.83
CA GLU A 156 1.92 -6.86 2.55
C GLU A 156 2.33 -6.78 1.08
N LEU A 157 2.78 -7.89 0.51
CA LEU A 157 3.20 -7.91 -0.90
C LEU A 157 2.03 -7.64 -1.83
N GLY A 158 0.85 -8.21 -1.57
CA GLY A 158 -0.37 -7.88 -2.31
C GLY A 158 -0.67 -6.38 -2.25
N GLY A 159 -0.69 -5.80 -1.04
CA GLY A 159 -0.94 -4.38 -0.81
C GLY A 159 0.11 -3.44 -1.41
N ALA A 160 1.39 -3.82 -1.44
CA ALA A 160 2.46 -3.02 -2.02
C ALA A 160 2.47 -3.10 -3.56
N LEU A 161 2.45 -4.31 -4.11
CA LEU A 161 2.58 -4.56 -5.54
C LEU A 161 1.36 -4.10 -6.36
N LYS A 162 0.15 -4.15 -5.78
CA LYS A 162 -1.04 -3.60 -6.44
C LYS A 162 -0.87 -2.16 -6.91
N ASN A 163 -0.12 -1.35 -6.17
CA ASN A 163 0.11 0.05 -6.49
C ASN A 163 0.93 0.20 -7.78
N VAL A 164 1.86 -0.70 -8.03
CA VAL A 164 2.64 -0.77 -9.28
C VAL A 164 1.71 -1.13 -10.45
N ILE A 165 0.84 -2.11 -10.25
CA ILE A 165 -0.10 -2.55 -11.28
C ILE A 165 -1.16 -1.48 -11.56
N ALA A 166 -1.59 -0.74 -10.54
CA ALA A 166 -2.51 0.38 -10.73
C ALA A 166 -1.93 1.48 -11.63
N ILE A 167 -0.61 1.72 -11.58
CA ILE A 167 0.06 2.62 -12.53
C ILE A 167 -0.07 2.08 -13.96
N ALA A 168 0.18 0.78 -14.18
CA ALA A 168 0.02 0.16 -15.50
C ALA A 168 -1.43 0.24 -16.01
N ALA A 169 -2.41 -0.04 -15.12
CA ALA A 169 -3.83 0.05 -15.46
C ALA A 169 -4.26 1.47 -15.83
N GLY A 170 -3.79 2.46 -15.06
CA GLY A 170 -4.01 3.87 -15.36
C GLY A 170 -3.37 4.30 -16.68
N ALA A 171 -2.12 3.90 -16.93
CA ALA A 171 -1.42 4.21 -18.16
C ALA A 171 -2.12 3.61 -19.40
N SER A 172 -2.58 2.38 -19.31
CA SER A 172 -3.41 1.72 -20.32
C SER A 172 -4.69 2.52 -20.61
N ALA A 173 -5.41 2.95 -19.57
CA ALA A 173 -6.61 3.76 -19.70
C ALA A 173 -6.31 5.16 -20.29
N GLY A 174 -5.18 5.76 -19.91
CA GLY A 174 -4.72 7.04 -20.48
C GLY A 174 -4.43 6.98 -21.97
N LEU A 175 -3.99 5.83 -22.48
CA LEU A 175 -3.83 5.54 -23.90
C LEU A 175 -5.15 5.28 -24.64
N GLY A 176 -6.28 5.19 -23.92
CA GLY A 176 -7.60 4.93 -24.51
C GLY A 176 -7.97 3.44 -24.60
N PHE A 177 -7.25 2.53 -23.94
CA PHE A 177 -7.63 1.11 -23.90
C PHE A 177 -8.83 0.89 -22.97
N GLY A 178 -9.69 -0.05 -23.38
CA GLY A 178 -10.93 -0.36 -22.69
C GLY A 178 -10.80 -1.40 -21.57
N ASP A 179 -11.97 -1.82 -21.07
CA ASP A 179 -12.07 -2.71 -19.91
C ASP A 179 -11.54 -4.13 -20.14
N ASN A 180 -11.62 -4.64 -21.38
CA ASN A 180 -11.01 -5.94 -21.71
C ASN A 180 -9.50 -5.95 -21.47
N SER A 181 -8.80 -4.88 -21.91
CA SER A 181 -7.34 -4.74 -21.68
C SER A 181 -7.02 -4.61 -20.21
N LYS A 182 -7.84 -3.87 -19.45
CA LYS A 182 -7.68 -3.72 -18.01
C LYS A 182 -7.92 -5.04 -17.27
N ALA A 183 -8.96 -5.80 -17.63
CA ALA A 183 -9.25 -7.11 -17.06
C ALA A 183 -8.11 -8.10 -17.32
N ALA A 184 -7.61 -8.18 -18.57
CA ALA A 184 -6.47 -9.01 -18.93
C ALA A 184 -5.21 -8.62 -18.12
N LEU A 185 -4.91 -7.32 -18.01
CA LEU A 185 -3.79 -6.82 -17.21
C LEU A 185 -3.90 -7.25 -15.75
N VAL A 186 -5.05 -7.07 -15.11
CA VAL A 186 -5.28 -7.42 -13.70
C VAL A 186 -5.15 -8.93 -13.48
N THR A 187 -5.69 -9.75 -14.39
CA THR A 187 -5.57 -11.20 -14.32
C THR A 187 -4.11 -11.67 -14.44
N ARG A 188 -3.34 -11.11 -15.37
CA ARG A 188 -1.90 -11.43 -15.49
C ARG A 188 -1.10 -10.89 -14.31
N ALA A 189 -1.44 -9.71 -13.82
CA ALA A 189 -0.77 -9.10 -12.69
C ALA A 189 -0.93 -9.89 -11.40
N ILE A 190 -2.12 -10.42 -11.08
CA ILE A 190 -2.28 -11.22 -9.86
C ILE A 190 -1.46 -12.52 -9.91
N ALA A 191 -1.32 -13.13 -11.09
CA ALA A 191 -0.45 -14.29 -11.28
C ALA A 191 1.05 -13.92 -11.06
N GLU A 192 1.47 -12.74 -11.52
CA GLU A 192 2.82 -12.22 -11.33
C GLU A 192 3.10 -11.91 -9.85
N ILE A 193 2.18 -11.19 -9.18
CA ILE A 193 2.26 -10.88 -7.75
C ILE A 193 2.35 -12.18 -6.94
N ARG A 194 1.52 -13.19 -7.26
CA ARG A 194 1.53 -14.50 -6.60
C ARG A 194 2.88 -15.20 -6.74
N ARG A 195 3.47 -15.22 -7.95
CA ARG A 195 4.80 -15.82 -8.17
C ARG A 195 5.88 -15.16 -7.32
N LEU A 196 5.92 -13.82 -7.31
CA LEU A 196 6.89 -13.09 -6.51
C LEU A 196 6.64 -13.29 -5.02
N GLY A 197 5.38 -13.29 -4.59
CA GLY A 197 4.99 -13.54 -3.20
C GLY A 197 5.41 -14.92 -2.70
N LEU A 198 5.17 -15.97 -3.49
CA LEU A 198 5.61 -17.35 -3.19
C LEU A 198 7.13 -17.44 -3.03
N ALA A 199 7.89 -16.77 -3.89
CA ALA A 199 9.35 -16.71 -3.79
C ALA A 199 9.84 -15.95 -2.55
N CYS A 200 8.97 -15.14 -1.93
CA CYS A 200 9.22 -14.45 -0.67
C CYS A 200 8.66 -15.19 0.57
N GLY A 201 8.07 -16.38 0.39
CA GLY A 201 7.53 -17.19 1.49
C GLY A 201 6.08 -16.90 1.86
N ALA A 202 5.34 -16.19 1.01
CA ALA A 202 3.88 -16.01 1.16
C ALA A 202 3.10 -17.27 0.75
N LYS A 203 1.83 -17.32 1.11
CA LYS A 203 0.90 -18.38 0.72
C LYS A 203 0.14 -18.01 -0.54
N SER A 204 -0.08 -18.98 -1.43
CA SER A 204 -0.81 -18.80 -2.70
C SER A 204 -2.22 -18.24 -2.49
N GLU A 205 -2.93 -18.79 -1.52
CA GLU A 205 -4.33 -18.49 -1.21
C GLU A 205 -4.55 -17.02 -0.83
N THR A 206 -3.54 -16.39 -0.21
CA THR A 206 -3.58 -14.98 0.20
C THR A 206 -3.87 -14.05 -0.98
N PHE A 207 -3.31 -14.37 -2.14
CA PHE A 207 -3.46 -13.53 -3.34
C PHE A 207 -4.84 -13.63 -4.01
N SER A 208 -5.64 -14.65 -3.70
CA SER A 208 -7.04 -14.76 -4.14
C SER A 208 -8.02 -14.05 -3.19
N GLY A 209 -7.55 -13.58 -2.04
CA GLY A 209 -8.35 -12.93 -0.99
C GLY A 209 -8.37 -11.40 -1.07
N LEU A 210 -8.84 -10.80 0.03
CA LEU A 210 -8.97 -9.34 0.17
C LEU A 210 -7.62 -8.61 0.09
N GLY A 211 -6.55 -9.16 0.70
CA GLY A 211 -5.21 -8.58 0.67
C GLY A 211 -4.48 -8.72 -0.68
N GLY A 212 -5.02 -9.52 -1.60
CA GLY A 212 -4.51 -9.73 -2.95
C GLY A 212 -5.45 -9.19 -4.01
N LEU A 213 -6.28 -10.07 -4.58
CA LEU A 213 -7.20 -9.75 -5.69
C LEU A 213 -8.18 -8.62 -5.32
N GLY A 214 -8.74 -8.61 -4.11
CA GLY A 214 -9.68 -7.58 -3.68
C GLY A 214 -9.06 -6.18 -3.72
N ASP A 215 -7.89 -6.02 -3.10
CA ASP A 215 -7.19 -4.74 -3.05
C ASP A 215 -6.62 -4.33 -4.43
N LEU A 216 -6.17 -5.29 -5.24
CA LEU A 216 -5.72 -5.06 -6.61
C LEU A 216 -6.87 -4.53 -7.49
N THR A 217 -8.03 -5.20 -7.46
CA THR A 217 -9.19 -4.86 -8.29
C THR A 217 -9.67 -3.44 -8.00
N VAL A 218 -9.95 -3.12 -6.73
CA VAL A 218 -10.43 -1.77 -6.37
C VAL A 218 -9.42 -0.69 -6.76
N THR A 219 -8.11 -0.97 -6.64
CA THR A 219 -7.06 0.01 -6.92
C THR A 219 -6.88 0.24 -8.42
N CYS A 220 -7.07 -0.78 -9.26
CA CYS A 220 -6.95 -0.68 -10.72
C CYS A 220 -8.19 -0.13 -11.43
N PHE A 221 -9.38 -0.24 -10.81
CA PHE A 221 -10.63 0.20 -11.42
C PHE A 221 -11.19 1.51 -10.85
N SER A 222 -10.75 1.91 -9.67
CA SER A 222 -11.26 3.14 -9.04
C SER A 222 -10.50 4.39 -9.48
N SER A 223 -11.26 5.42 -9.84
CA SER A 223 -10.73 6.78 -10.07
C SER A 223 -10.22 7.45 -8.80
N LEU A 224 -10.53 6.93 -7.61
CA LEU A 224 -9.99 7.41 -6.34
C LEU A 224 -8.56 6.92 -6.09
N SER A 225 -8.08 5.95 -6.88
CA SER A 225 -6.72 5.44 -6.75
C SER A 225 -5.69 6.44 -7.28
N ARG A 226 -4.87 7.00 -6.39
CA ARG A 226 -3.77 7.91 -6.74
C ARG A 226 -2.77 7.30 -7.73
N ASN A 227 -2.47 6.01 -7.58
CA ASN A 227 -1.57 5.32 -8.48
C ASN A 227 -2.20 5.12 -9.87
N TYR A 228 -3.49 4.84 -9.92
CA TYR A 228 -4.23 4.78 -11.18
C TYR A 228 -4.27 6.15 -11.88
N GLN A 229 -4.62 7.22 -11.15
CA GLN A 229 -4.60 8.59 -11.68
C GLN A 229 -3.20 8.99 -12.19
N PHE A 230 -2.15 8.65 -11.44
CA PHE A 230 -0.77 8.89 -11.85
C PHE A 230 -0.44 8.20 -13.18
N GLY A 231 -0.77 6.91 -13.30
CA GLY A 231 -0.61 6.18 -14.56
C GLY A 231 -1.43 6.79 -15.70
N GLN A 232 -2.68 7.21 -15.43
CA GLN A 232 -3.54 7.81 -16.45
C GLN A 232 -2.97 9.13 -16.99
N ARG A 233 -2.38 9.96 -16.16
CA ARG A 233 -1.68 11.18 -16.57
C ARG A 233 -0.48 10.86 -17.47
N ILE A 234 0.32 9.85 -17.11
CA ILE A 234 1.43 9.37 -17.97
C ILE A 234 0.88 8.88 -19.32
N GLY A 235 -0.19 8.09 -19.30
CA GLY A 235 -0.84 7.58 -20.52
C GLY A 235 -1.36 8.66 -21.48
N ARG A 236 -1.73 9.81 -20.93
CA ARG A 236 -2.13 11.01 -21.69
C ARG A 236 -0.95 11.81 -22.22
N GLY A 237 0.29 11.41 -21.92
CA GLY A 237 1.51 12.08 -22.39
C GLY A 237 2.01 13.20 -21.49
N GLU A 238 1.51 13.34 -20.26
CA GLU A 238 2.04 14.31 -19.32
C GLU A 238 3.47 13.92 -18.87
N ASN A 239 4.32 14.93 -18.63
CA ASN A 239 5.69 14.69 -18.22
C ASN A 239 5.77 14.15 -16.80
N LEU A 240 6.54 13.09 -16.57
CA LEU A 240 6.68 12.42 -15.29
C LEU A 240 7.13 13.37 -14.16
N LYS A 241 8.07 14.27 -14.44
CA LYS A 241 8.59 15.22 -13.44
C LYS A 241 7.50 16.20 -13.02
N ASP A 242 6.68 16.67 -13.95
CA ASP A 242 5.60 17.61 -13.69
C ASP A 242 4.48 16.95 -12.87
N ILE A 243 4.18 15.69 -13.18
CA ILE A 243 3.20 14.92 -12.41
C ILE A 243 3.66 14.77 -10.95
N LEU A 244 4.92 14.40 -10.74
CA LEU A 244 5.48 14.23 -9.39
C LEU A 244 5.54 15.56 -8.61
N ALA A 245 5.89 16.65 -9.27
CA ALA A 245 5.96 17.97 -8.66
C ALA A 245 4.58 18.52 -8.23
N THR A 246 3.51 18.18 -8.97
CA THR A 246 2.15 18.65 -8.71
C THR A 246 1.34 17.72 -7.79
N SER A 247 1.89 16.58 -7.41
CA SER A 247 1.18 15.60 -6.57
C SER A 247 1.21 15.99 -5.10
N ILE A 248 0.04 16.26 -4.52
CA ILE A 248 -0.11 16.63 -3.10
C ILE A 248 0.18 15.45 -2.17
N SER A 249 -0.20 14.25 -2.58
CA SER A 249 -0.08 13.03 -1.77
C SER A 249 0.98 12.09 -2.33
N ALA A 250 1.58 11.26 -1.47
CA ALA A 250 2.54 10.25 -1.87
C ALA A 250 1.95 9.26 -2.89
N ILE A 251 2.67 9.03 -3.98
CA ILE A 251 2.38 8.01 -4.99
C ILE A 251 3.24 6.79 -4.67
N GLU A 252 2.76 5.93 -3.78
CA GLU A 252 3.53 4.78 -3.26
C GLU A 252 3.96 3.79 -4.37
N GLY A 253 3.21 3.68 -5.45
CA GLY A 253 3.56 2.83 -6.58
C GLY A 253 4.85 3.26 -7.30
N PHE A 254 5.20 4.56 -7.27
CA PHE A 254 6.41 5.07 -7.92
C PHE A 254 7.67 4.47 -7.27
N PRO A 255 7.98 4.68 -5.97
CA PRO A 255 9.14 4.05 -5.35
C PRO A 255 9.01 2.53 -5.28
N THR A 256 7.79 1.99 -5.08
CA THR A 256 7.57 0.55 -5.00
C THR A 256 7.90 -0.16 -6.32
N SER A 257 7.71 0.46 -7.49
CA SER A 257 8.04 -0.18 -8.76
C SER A 257 9.53 -0.52 -8.88
N ARG A 258 10.41 0.37 -8.40
CA ARG A 258 11.85 0.12 -8.33
C ARG A 258 12.20 -0.95 -7.31
N SER A 259 11.57 -0.91 -6.13
CA SER A 259 11.79 -1.90 -5.08
C SER A 259 11.31 -3.29 -5.49
N ALA A 260 10.15 -3.38 -6.15
CA ALA A 260 9.58 -4.62 -6.67
C ALA A 260 10.45 -5.24 -7.77
N TRP A 261 10.91 -4.41 -8.71
CA TRP A 261 11.85 -4.84 -9.74
C TRP A 261 13.15 -5.42 -9.14
N ASN A 262 13.74 -4.72 -8.17
CA ASN A 262 14.96 -5.20 -7.48
C ASN A 262 14.71 -6.51 -6.72
N LEU A 263 13.58 -6.61 -6.01
CA LEU A 263 13.18 -7.81 -5.28
C LEU A 263 12.99 -9.01 -6.23
N ALA A 264 12.31 -8.80 -7.37
CA ALA A 264 12.12 -9.83 -8.38
C ALA A 264 13.45 -10.37 -8.92
N ARG A 265 14.45 -9.50 -9.19
CA ARG A 265 15.80 -9.89 -9.61
C ARG A 265 16.51 -10.69 -8.52
N LYS A 266 16.48 -10.22 -7.27
CA LYS A 266 17.06 -10.94 -6.12
C LYS A 266 16.43 -12.33 -5.93
N ARG A 267 15.14 -12.49 -6.20
CA ARG A 267 14.39 -13.76 -6.09
C ARG A 267 14.39 -14.59 -7.37
N LYS A 268 14.96 -14.08 -8.47
CA LYS A 268 14.99 -14.74 -9.80
C LYS A 268 13.58 -15.08 -10.31
N VAL A 269 12.63 -14.15 -10.14
CA VAL A 269 11.24 -14.29 -10.58
C VAL A 269 11.00 -13.46 -11.83
N ASP A 270 10.32 -14.05 -12.84
CA ASP A 270 9.87 -13.35 -14.05
C ASP A 270 8.66 -12.47 -13.71
N THR A 271 8.81 -11.15 -13.89
CA THR A 271 7.83 -10.13 -13.53
C THR A 271 7.62 -9.12 -14.67
N PRO A 272 7.09 -9.57 -15.83
CA PRO A 272 7.05 -8.75 -17.04
C PRO A 272 6.30 -7.43 -16.86
N ILE A 273 5.19 -7.39 -16.13
CA ILE A 273 4.42 -6.15 -15.92
C ILE A 273 5.21 -5.19 -15.04
N ILE A 274 5.77 -5.67 -13.94
CA ILE A 274 6.60 -4.85 -13.03
C ILE A 274 7.84 -4.33 -13.78
N ASP A 275 8.44 -5.17 -14.63
CA ASP A 275 9.61 -4.81 -15.43
C ASP A 275 9.29 -3.65 -16.40
N GLU A 276 8.15 -3.71 -17.09
CA GLU A 276 7.74 -2.65 -18.01
C GLU A 276 7.37 -1.35 -17.27
N VAL A 277 6.68 -1.45 -16.12
CA VAL A 277 6.41 -0.26 -15.28
C VAL A 277 7.71 0.37 -14.79
N TYR A 278 8.66 -0.43 -14.34
CA TYR A 278 9.99 0.06 -13.94
C TYR A 278 10.72 0.73 -15.12
N ALA A 279 10.74 0.10 -16.29
CA ALA A 279 11.40 0.63 -17.49
C ALA A 279 10.79 1.97 -17.93
N MET A 280 9.46 2.08 -17.92
CA MET A 280 8.73 3.32 -18.20
C MET A 280 9.08 4.42 -17.20
N LEU A 281 9.07 4.13 -15.90
CA LEU A 281 9.25 5.16 -14.86
C LEU A 281 10.71 5.57 -14.63
N TYR A 282 11.67 4.66 -14.83
CA TYR A 282 13.07 4.90 -14.45
C TYR A 282 14.08 4.81 -15.61
N LYS A 283 13.66 4.25 -16.76
CA LYS A 283 14.55 4.09 -17.93
C LYS A 283 14.08 4.89 -19.14
N GLY A 284 12.97 5.63 -19.02
CA GLY A 284 12.43 6.44 -20.10
C GLY A 284 11.86 5.61 -21.27
N LYS A 285 11.50 4.33 -21.02
CA LYS A 285 10.89 3.49 -22.06
C LYS A 285 9.55 4.08 -22.49
N ASP A 286 9.34 4.14 -23.80
CA ASP A 286 8.06 4.58 -24.35
C ASP A 286 6.92 3.67 -23.90
N LEU A 287 5.78 4.25 -23.54
CA LEU A 287 4.63 3.50 -23.00
C LEU A 287 4.00 2.58 -24.05
N ARG A 288 3.94 3.00 -25.32
CA ARG A 288 3.40 2.17 -26.42
C ARG A 288 4.32 0.98 -26.69
N GLN A 289 5.65 1.18 -26.59
CA GLN A 289 6.63 0.12 -26.72
C GLN A 289 6.52 -0.85 -25.54
N ALA A 290 6.36 -0.38 -24.31
CA ALA A 290 6.15 -1.23 -23.13
C ALA A 290 4.90 -2.12 -23.27
N LEU A 291 3.83 -1.57 -23.78
CA LEU A 291 2.60 -2.32 -24.05
C LEU A 291 2.81 -3.35 -25.18
N LEU A 292 3.49 -2.95 -26.27
CA LEU A 292 3.80 -3.85 -27.38
C LEU A 292 4.61 -5.04 -26.91
N ASP A 293 5.64 -4.81 -26.10
CA ASP A 293 6.50 -5.86 -25.55
C ASP A 293 5.71 -6.83 -24.67
N LEU A 294 4.72 -6.35 -23.90
CA LEU A 294 3.84 -7.23 -23.12
C LEU A 294 2.91 -8.06 -24.00
N THR A 295 2.37 -7.49 -25.07
CA THR A 295 1.36 -8.15 -25.93
C THR A 295 1.97 -9.08 -26.96
N THR A 296 3.23 -8.87 -27.35
CA THR A 296 3.97 -9.70 -28.34
C THR A 296 4.79 -10.83 -27.69
N ARG A 297 4.70 -11.00 -26.37
CA ARG A 297 5.33 -12.18 -25.70
C ARG A 297 4.79 -13.48 -26.29
N SER A 298 5.68 -14.48 -26.30
CA SER A 298 5.30 -15.84 -26.80
C SER A 298 4.06 -16.34 -26.05
N SER A 299 3.12 -16.91 -26.81
CA SER A 299 1.93 -17.54 -26.24
C SER A 299 2.29 -18.64 -25.24
N LYS A 300 1.56 -18.68 -24.13
CA LYS A 300 1.73 -19.68 -23.06
C LYS A 300 0.38 -20.29 -22.74
N SER A 301 0.38 -21.47 -22.13
CA SER A 301 -0.83 -22.02 -21.51
C SER A 301 -1.35 -21.05 -20.42
N GLU A 302 -2.65 -21.06 -20.20
CA GLU A 302 -3.28 -20.35 -19.08
C GLU A 302 -2.95 -20.99 -17.73
N ASP A 303 -2.75 -22.33 -17.72
CA ASP A 303 -2.50 -23.19 -16.56
C ASP A 303 -1.02 -23.15 -16.08
#